data_be209ac3345ee4f6e80137f32f1539d3
#
_entry.id   be209ac3345ee4f6e80137f32f1539d3
#
_cell.length_a   1.000
_cell.length_b   1.000
_cell.length_c   1.000
_cell.angle_alpha   90.00
_cell.angle_beta   90.00
_cell.angle_gamma   90.00
#
_symmetry.space_group_name_H-M   'P 1'
#
loop_
_entity.id
_entity.type
_entity.pdbx_description
1 polymer ?
#
loop_
_entity_poly.entity_id
_entity_poly.type
_entity_poly.pdbx_seq_one_letter_code
_entity_poly.pdbx_strand_id
1 'polypeptide(L)'
;VDGNHTLIVEALRAYGWVVRDTSRVGQGFPDLLIAKRGRTVLVEVKTPKGRLEEAQKVFLMEWPGEWAILTSLDDVERFNDSIDQSQPVRLTFTGDLRNLER
;
A
#
# COMPACT_ATOMS: atom_id res chain seq x y z
N VAL A 1 16.24 -0.05 -4.32
CA VAL A 1 15.03 -0.84 -4.07
C VAL A 1 15.41 -2.09 -3.31
N ASP A 2 14.80 -2.34 -2.21
CA ASP A 2 15.13 -3.51 -1.42
C ASP A 2 14.32 -4.72 -1.89
N GLY A 3 14.68 -5.88 -1.38
CA GLY A 3 14.03 -7.12 -1.79
C GLY A 3 12.56 -7.15 -1.44
N ASN A 4 12.18 -6.44 -0.37
CA ASN A 4 10.79 -6.43 0.06
C ASN A 4 9.89 -5.75 -0.98
N HIS A 5 10.38 -4.67 -1.57
CA HIS A 5 9.62 -3.98 -2.61
C HIS A 5 9.34 -4.93 -3.78
N THR A 6 10.37 -5.63 -4.24
CA THR A 6 10.21 -6.56 -5.36
C THR A 6 9.24 -7.68 -5.04
N LEU A 7 9.35 -8.25 -3.83
CA LEU A 7 8.47 -9.34 -3.44
C LEU A 7 7.01 -8.89 -3.40
N ILE A 8 6.76 -7.71 -2.86
CA ILE A 8 5.40 -7.18 -2.78
C ILE A 8 4.83 -6.96 -4.18
N VAL A 9 5.63 -6.36 -5.08
CA VAL A 9 5.17 -6.12 -6.43
C VAL A 9 4.83 -7.43 -7.14
N GLU A 10 5.70 -8.44 -7.01
CA GLU A 10 5.46 -9.71 -7.65
C GLU A 10 4.21 -10.39 -7.11
N ALA A 11 4.01 -10.30 -5.79
CA ALA A 11 2.82 -10.90 -5.19
C ALA A 11 1.55 -10.22 -5.65
N LEU A 12 1.57 -8.88 -5.73
CA LEU A 12 0.39 -8.15 -6.23
C LEU A 12 0.07 -8.56 -7.66
N ARG A 13 1.09 -8.66 -8.50
CA ARG A 13 0.87 -9.07 -9.88
C ARG A 13 0.32 -10.49 -9.97
N ALA A 14 0.78 -11.38 -9.09
CA ALA A 14 0.29 -12.75 -9.07
C ALA A 14 -1.20 -12.82 -8.72
N TYR A 15 -1.68 -11.85 -7.93
CA TYR A 15 -3.10 -11.77 -7.62
C TYR A 15 -3.91 -11.04 -8.70
N GLY A 16 -3.26 -10.60 -9.76
CA GLY A 16 -3.97 -10.01 -10.89
C GLY A 16 -3.95 -8.49 -10.94
N TRP A 17 -3.20 -7.84 -10.06
CA TRP A 17 -3.13 -6.39 -10.09
C TRP A 17 -2.19 -5.91 -11.19
N VAL A 18 -2.59 -4.84 -11.87
CA VAL A 18 -1.68 -4.06 -12.69
C VAL A 18 -0.95 -3.12 -11.76
N VAL A 19 0.37 -3.13 -11.80
CA VAL A 19 1.19 -2.38 -10.85
C VAL A 19 2.09 -1.40 -11.60
N ARG A 20 2.09 -0.15 -11.16
CA ARG A 20 2.99 0.87 -11.68
C ARG A 20 3.80 1.43 -10.53
N ASP A 21 5.07 1.60 -10.76
CA ASP A 21 5.98 2.15 -9.76
C ASP A 21 5.87 3.66 -9.79
N THR A 22 5.50 4.25 -8.66
CA THR A 22 5.35 5.69 -8.50
C THR A 22 6.33 6.24 -7.48
N SER A 23 7.37 5.46 -7.16
CA SER A 23 8.29 5.85 -6.10
C SER A 23 9.06 7.12 -6.41
N ARG A 24 9.12 7.53 -7.66
CA ARG A 24 9.86 8.74 -8.04
C ARG A 24 9.02 10.00 -8.01
N VAL A 25 7.75 9.90 -7.71
CA VAL A 25 6.90 11.10 -7.66
C VAL A 25 7.34 12.03 -6.54
N GLY A 26 7.68 11.47 -5.39
CA GLY A 26 8.19 12.27 -4.28
C GLY A 26 7.08 12.89 -3.46
N GLN A 27 7.47 13.69 -2.46
CA GLN A 27 6.57 14.48 -1.63
C GLN A 27 5.56 13.61 -0.89
N GLY A 28 5.98 12.43 -0.46
CA GLY A 28 5.12 11.55 0.31
C GLY A 28 4.19 10.69 -0.53
N PHE A 29 4.26 10.80 -1.85
CA PHE A 29 3.43 9.98 -2.72
C PHE A 29 3.78 8.50 -2.52
N PRO A 30 2.79 7.60 -2.44
CA PRO A 30 3.08 6.19 -2.24
C PRO A 30 3.92 5.56 -3.34
N ASP A 31 4.50 4.41 -3.04
CA ASP A 31 5.44 3.74 -3.94
C ASP A 31 4.81 3.15 -5.18
N LEU A 32 3.55 2.73 -5.09
CA LEU A 32 2.91 2.00 -6.18
C LEU A 32 1.49 2.52 -6.42
N LEU A 33 1.10 2.47 -7.69
CA LEU A 33 -0.29 2.68 -8.08
C LEU A 33 -0.75 1.37 -8.70
N ILE A 34 -1.81 0.79 -8.17
CA ILE A 34 -2.28 -0.51 -8.64
C ILE A 34 -3.76 -0.46 -8.96
N ALA A 35 -4.18 -1.31 -9.89
CA ALA A 35 -5.59 -1.36 -10.26
C ALA A 35 -5.99 -2.77 -10.64
N LYS A 36 -7.24 -3.11 -10.34
CA LYS A 36 -7.81 -4.41 -10.63
C LYS A 36 -9.33 -4.29 -10.54
N ARG A 37 -10.02 -4.76 -11.56
CA ARG A 37 -11.49 -4.82 -11.57
C ARG A 37 -12.13 -3.47 -11.24
N GLY A 38 -11.60 -2.42 -11.83
CA GLY A 38 -12.16 -1.09 -11.61
C GLY A 38 -11.77 -0.43 -10.31
N ARG A 39 -11.01 -1.10 -9.46
CA ARG A 39 -10.51 -0.53 -8.21
C ARG A 39 -9.10 -0.02 -8.42
N THR A 40 -8.82 1.16 -7.94
CA THR A 40 -7.48 1.77 -8.02
C THR A 40 -7.04 2.10 -6.61
N VAL A 41 -5.86 1.64 -6.23
CA VAL A 41 -5.37 1.77 -4.86
C VAL A 41 -3.94 2.26 -4.90
N LEU A 42 -3.60 3.19 -4.01
CA LEU A 42 -2.21 3.59 -3.81
C LEU A 42 -1.61 2.71 -2.73
N VAL A 43 -0.40 2.24 -2.95
CA VAL A 43 0.24 1.32 -2.02
C VAL A 43 1.60 1.86 -1.60
N GLU A 44 1.81 1.93 -0.29
CA GLU A 44 3.11 2.22 0.28
C GLU A 44 3.74 0.92 0.73
N VAL A 45 4.99 0.67 0.31
CA VAL A 45 5.70 -0.55 0.69
C VAL A 45 6.69 -0.22 1.79
N LYS A 46 6.61 -0.94 2.90
CA LYS A 46 7.51 -0.76 4.02
C LYS A 46 7.99 -2.14 4.47
N THR A 47 9.05 -2.16 5.26
CA THR A 47 9.38 -3.39 5.98
C THR A 47 8.49 -3.46 7.21
N PRO A 48 8.37 -4.64 7.86
CA PRO A 48 7.50 -4.75 9.02
C PRO A 48 7.83 -3.78 10.15
N LYS A 49 9.08 -3.37 10.26
CA LYS A 49 9.49 -2.41 11.29
C LYS A 49 9.69 -1.02 10.74
N GLY A 50 9.33 -0.81 9.47
CA GLY A 50 9.48 0.50 8.87
C GLY A 50 8.49 1.50 9.43
N ARG A 51 8.81 2.77 9.26
CA ARG A 51 7.97 3.85 9.73
C ARG A 51 7.64 4.77 8.57
N LEU A 52 6.47 5.35 8.62
CA LEU A 52 6.12 6.37 7.64
C LEU A 52 6.84 7.65 8.00
N GLU A 53 7.34 8.33 6.99
CA GLU A 53 7.87 9.68 7.15
C GLU A 53 6.70 10.65 7.24
N GLU A 54 6.98 11.83 7.77
CA GLU A 54 5.92 12.80 8.00
C GLU A 54 5.17 13.14 6.70
N ALA A 55 5.89 13.34 5.61
CA ALA A 55 5.22 13.65 4.33
C ALA A 55 4.33 12.52 3.87
N GLN A 56 4.71 11.28 4.15
CA GLN A 56 3.89 10.13 3.78
C GLN A 56 2.61 10.09 4.60
N LYS A 57 2.71 10.37 5.90
CA LYS A 57 1.53 10.41 6.75
C LYS A 57 0.56 11.49 6.29
N VAL A 58 1.08 12.68 6.02
CA VAL A 58 0.23 13.78 5.59
C VAL A 58 -0.47 13.43 4.30
N PHE A 59 0.28 12.84 3.35
CA PHE A 59 -0.33 12.47 2.08
C PHE A 59 -1.50 11.52 2.29
N LEU A 60 -1.28 10.45 3.06
CA LEU A 60 -2.32 9.44 3.23
C LEU A 60 -3.53 9.98 3.97
N MET A 61 -3.30 10.87 4.94
CA MET A 61 -4.41 11.44 5.68
C MET A 61 -5.26 12.36 4.82
N GLU A 62 -4.65 13.02 3.84
CA GLU A 62 -5.37 13.94 2.97
C GLU A 62 -5.96 13.27 1.74
N TRP A 63 -5.52 12.08 1.41
CA TRP A 63 -5.93 11.41 0.19
C TRP A 63 -7.33 10.81 0.37
N PRO A 64 -8.29 11.22 -0.45
CA PRO A 64 -9.67 10.72 -0.26
C PRO A 64 -9.93 9.37 -0.89
N GLY A 65 -8.97 8.83 -1.65
CA GLY A 65 -9.16 7.54 -2.30
C GLY A 65 -8.63 6.39 -1.47
N GLU A 66 -8.51 5.24 -2.11
CA GLU A 66 -8.07 4.02 -1.43
C GLU A 66 -6.56 3.97 -1.32
N TRP A 67 -6.07 3.45 -0.23
CA TRP A 67 -4.65 3.22 -0.04
C TRP A 67 -4.43 2.06 0.92
N ALA A 68 -3.25 1.47 0.83
CA ALA A 68 -2.84 0.42 1.76
C ALA A 68 -1.35 0.52 2.00
N ILE A 69 -0.92 0.07 3.17
CA ILE A 69 0.50 -0.06 3.50
C ILE A 69 0.78 -1.54 3.64
N LEU A 70 1.67 -2.05 2.82
CA LEU A 70 1.96 -3.48 2.77
C LEU A 70 3.40 -3.72 3.14
N THR A 71 3.64 -4.64 4.08
CA THR A 71 4.97 -4.89 4.61
C THR A 71 5.42 -6.33 4.42
N SER A 72 4.53 -7.23 4.00
CA SER A 72 4.86 -8.65 3.92
C SER A 72 3.93 -9.33 2.93
N LEU A 73 4.27 -10.57 2.59
CA LEU A 73 3.39 -11.35 1.75
C LEU A 73 2.06 -11.64 2.43
N ASP A 74 2.07 -11.80 3.75
CA ASP A 74 0.82 -11.96 4.49
C ASP A 74 -0.06 -10.72 4.34
N ASP A 75 0.54 -9.55 4.35
CA ASP A 75 -0.21 -8.31 4.16
C ASP A 75 -0.86 -8.29 2.79
N VAL A 76 -0.13 -8.74 1.75
CA VAL A 76 -0.69 -8.77 0.41
C VAL A 76 -1.91 -9.70 0.36
N GLU A 77 -1.82 -10.85 0.99
CA GLU A 77 -2.94 -11.78 1.00
C GLU A 77 -4.15 -11.18 1.69
N ARG A 78 -3.95 -10.58 2.87
CA ARG A 78 -5.05 -9.97 3.61
C ARG A 78 -5.65 -8.78 2.86
N PHE A 79 -4.77 -7.99 2.22
CA PHE A 79 -5.24 -6.87 1.40
C PHE A 79 -6.12 -7.41 0.27
N ASN A 80 -5.65 -8.43 -0.42
CA ASN A 80 -6.39 -8.96 -1.55
C ASN A 80 -7.73 -9.53 -1.11
N ASP A 81 -7.79 -10.15 0.08
CA ASP A 81 -9.05 -10.63 0.62
C ASP A 81 -10.00 -9.48 0.93
N SER A 82 -9.47 -8.39 1.47
CA SER A 82 -10.32 -7.26 1.84
C SER A 82 -10.84 -6.49 0.64
N ILE A 83 -10.18 -6.61 -0.51
CA ILE A 83 -10.60 -5.85 -1.68
C ILE A 83 -11.91 -6.37 -2.25
N ASP A 84 -12.32 -7.56 -1.87
CA ASP A 84 -13.60 -8.08 -2.31
C ASP A 84 -14.77 -7.46 -1.57
N GLN A 85 -14.51 -6.71 -0.51
CA GLN A 85 -15.55 -5.99 0.21
C GLN A 85 -15.98 -4.79 -0.62
N SER A 86 -17.18 -4.33 -0.40
CA SER A 86 -17.67 -3.15 -1.11
C SER A 86 -17.10 -1.85 -0.53
N GLN A 87 -16.51 -1.89 0.66
CA GLN A 87 -15.99 -0.71 1.32
C GLN A 87 -14.64 -0.32 0.73
N PRO A 88 -14.34 0.98 0.64
CA PRO A 88 -13.00 1.42 0.25
C PRO A 88 -11.95 0.93 1.25
N VAL A 89 -10.76 0.67 0.74
CA VAL A 89 -9.64 0.22 1.58
C VAL A 89 -8.77 1.41 1.93
N ARG A 90 -8.55 1.62 3.23
CA ARG A 90 -7.65 2.66 3.74
C ARG A 90 -7.00 2.06 4.98
N LEU A 91 -6.09 1.11 4.76
CA LEU A 91 -5.65 0.25 5.85
C LEU A 91 -4.15 0.08 5.88
N THR A 92 -3.66 -0.13 7.08
CA THR A 92 -2.36 -0.76 7.28
C THR A 92 -2.62 -2.06 8.01
N PHE A 93 -1.86 -3.07 7.64
CA PHE A 93 -2.06 -4.40 8.22
C PHE A 93 -1.03 -4.74 9.28
N THR A 94 -0.10 -3.84 9.54
CA THR A 94 0.91 -4.11 10.56
C THR A 94 0.74 -3.17 11.74
N GLY A 95 0.91 -3.71 12.95
CA GLY A 95 0.76 -2.93 14.16
C GLY A 95 1.75 -1.79 14.28
N ASP A 96 2.93 -1.94 13.64
CA ASP A 96 3.94 -0.91 13.74
C ASP A 96 3.53 0.39 13.06
N LEU A 97 2.53 0.35 12.20
CA LEU A 97 2.11 1.52 11.45
C LEU A 97 0.73 2.01 11.86
N ARG A 98 0.18 1.48 12.95
CA ARG A 98 -1.17 1.86 13.35
C ARG A 98 -1.31 3.29 13.78
N ASN A 99 -0.23 3.90 14.23
CA ASN A 99 -0.32 5.27 14.72
C ASN A 99 -0.56 6.28 13.61
N LEU A 100 -0.70 5.83 12.39
CA LEU A 100 -1.10 6.71 11.31
C LEU A 100 -2.38 7.44 11.63
N GLU A 101 -3.25 6.79 12.37
CA GLU A 101 -4.52 7.36 12.60
C GLU A 101 -4.58 8.43 13.62
N ARG A 102 -3.66 8.66 14.41
CA ARG A 102 -3.79 9.63 15.38
C ARG A 102 -4.06 10.85 15.07
#